data_27adea16af534cdf671c30b2adce39ad
#
_entry.id   27adea16af534cdf671c30b2adce39ad
#
_cell.length_a   1.000
_cell.length_b   1.000
_cell.length_c   1.000
_cell.angle_alpha   90.00
_cell.angle_beta   90.00
_cell.angle_gamma   90.00
#
_symmetry.space_group_name_H-M   'P 1'
#
loop_
_entity.id
_entity.type
_entity.pdbx_description
1 polymer ?
#
loop_
_entity_poly.entity_id
_entity_poly.type
_entity_poly.pdbx_seq_one_letter_code
_entity_poly.pdbx_strand_id
1 'polypeptide(L)'
;MIDEDATIITAGGSLPSCMQRMWTTDKRGGYHAEYGYSCMGYEVAATLGVKFAEPDNEVYCVVGDSSFQMLHSEIMTIMQERKKVNILVFDNCGFGCINNLEMNHGIGSIATEFRYTDGKKPCGDLIPVDYAKIGEGYGLKTYTCKTIAELEAALEDAKKQEIACLFDLKVIPKTMTDGYESWWNVGIATTSSKESVRKACVGVLEGRREARDY
;
A
#
# COMPACT_ATOMS: atom_id res chain seq x y z
N MET A 1 0.87 16.48 -12.61
CA MET A 1 1.95 15.99 -11.72
C MET A 1 2.49 14.64 -12.19
N ILE A 2 1.75 13.56 -12.08
CA ILE A 2 2.10 12.30 -12.77
C ILE A 2 1.58 12.39 -14.19
N ASP A 3 2.43 12.05 -15.15
CA ASP A 3 2.07 12.15 -16.57
C ASP A 3 1.06 11.06 -16.96
N GLU A 4 0.19 11.34 -17.94
CA GLU A 4 -0.90 10.43 -18.33
C GLU A 4 -0.39 9.12 -18.95
N ASP A 5 0.81 9.13 -19.51
CA ASP A 5 1.49 7.97 -20.09
C ASP A 5 2.36 7.20 -19.09
N ALA A 6 2.46 7.67 -17.84
CA ALA A 6 3.17 6.95 -16.79
C ALA A 6 2.53 5.59 -16.48
N THR A 7 3.35 4.67 -16.00
CA THR A 7 2.88 3.35 -15.57
C THR A 7 2.90 3.23 -14.05
N ILE A 8 1.77 2.84 -13.47
CA ILE A 8 1.59 2.60 -12.04
C ILE A 8 1.64 1.09 -11.77
N ILE A 9 2.43 0.70 -10.78
CA ILE A 9 2.52 -0.68 -10.29
C ILE A 9 2.08 -0.73 -8.84
N THR A 10 1.21 -1.68 -8.52
CA THR A 10 0.74 -1.95 -7.16
C THR A 10 0.39 -3.44 -7.03
N ALA A 11 0.19 -3.93 -5.81
CA ALA A 11 -0.16 -5.34 -5.59
C ALA A 11 -1.23 -5.50 -4.51
N GLY A 12 -0.86 -5.81 -3.29
CA GLY A 12 -1.80 -6.17 -2.23
C GLY A 12 -2.31 -5.00 -1.40
N GLY A 13 -3.43 -5.23 -0.72
CA GLY A 13 -3.97 -4.30 0.27
C GLY A 13 -5.02 -3.32 -0.24
N SER A 14 -5.19 -2.21 0.47
CA SER A 14 -6.19 -1.18 0.12
C SER A 14 -5.75 -0.29 -1.04
N LEU A 15 -4.46 -0.10 -1.25
CA LEU A 15 -3.93 0.79 -2.29
C LEU A 15 -4.37 0.41 -3.70
N PRO A 16 -4.27 -0.88 -4.15
CA PRO A 16 -4.77 -1.27 -5.47
C PRO A 16 -6.23 -0.90 -5.69
N SER A 17 -7.07 -1.15 -4.69
CA SER A 17 -8.49 -0.85 -4.76
C SER A 17 -8.77 0.66 -4.84
N CYS A 18 -8.00 1.49 -4.12
CA CYS A 18 -8.08 2.94 -4.22
C CYS A 18 -7.59 3.43 -5.58
N MET A 19 -6.45 2.92 -6.05
CA MET A 19 -5.86 3.31 -7.33
C MET A 19 -6.77 2.99 -8.51
N GLN A 20 -7.43 1.82 -8.53
CA GLN A 20 -8.39 1.47 -9.58
C GLN A 20 -9.54 2.47 -9.75
N ARG A 21 -9.90 3.16 -8.67
CA ARG A 21 -10.99 4.13 -8.67
C ARG A 21 -10.54 5.53 -9.06
N MET A 22 -9.26 5.82 -8.87
CA MET A 22 -8.71 7.18 -8.96
C MET A 22 -7.77 7.35 -10.15
N TRP A 23 -7.07 6.29 -10.55
CA TRP A 23 -6.15 6.36 -11.67
C TRP A 23 -6.88 6.14 -12.99
N THR A 24 -6.76 7.10 -13.88
CA THR A 24 -7.26 7.03 -15.25
C THR A 24 -6.07 7.11 -16.21
N THR A 25 -6.05 6.24 -17.21
CA THR A 25 -5.02 6.21 -18.24
C THR A 25 -5.59 5.66 -19.54
N ASP A 26 -5.26 6.27 -20.65
CA ASP A 26 -5.57 5.76 -22.00
C ASP A 26 -4.46 4.82 -22.50
N LYS A 27 -3.35 4.77 -21.79
CA LYS A 27 -2.23 3.89 -22.12
C LYS A 27 -2.57 2.44 -21.80
N ARG A 28 -2.46 1.57 -22.83
CA ARG A 28 -2.55 0.13 -22.61
C ARG A 28 -1.41 -0.34 -21.70
N GLY A 29 -1.76 -0.97 -20.55
CA GLY A 29 -0.78 -1.38 -19.55
C GLY A 29 -0.28 -0.24 -18.66
N GLY A 30 -0.94 0.92 -18.64
CA GLY A 30 -0.59 2.04 -17.75
C GLY A 30 -0.90 1.79 -16.26
N TYR A 31 -1.55 0.67 -15.95
CA TYR A 31 -1.82 0.23 -14.59
C TYR A 31 -1.59 -1.27 -14.45
N HIS A 32 -0.70 -1.66 -13.54
CA HIS A 32 -0.40 -3.04 -13.20
C HIS A 32 -0.78 -3.32 -11.75
N ALA A 33 -1.68 -4.26 -11.53
CA ALA A 33 -2.04 -4.74 -10.21
C ALA A 33 -1.92 -6.27 -10.15
N GLU A 34 -1.15 -6.76 -9.21
CA GLU A 34 -1.10 -8.19 -8.94
C GLU A 34 -2.29 -8.58 -8.05
N TYR A 35 -3.38 -9.05 -8.68
CA TYR A 35 -4.60 -9.46 -7.98
C TYR A 35 -4.77 -10.97 -7.85
N GLY A 36 -4.07 -11.76 -8.63
CA GLY A 36 -4.27 -13.21 -8.66
C GLY A 36 -4.08 -13.84 -7.28
N TYR A 37 -2.96 -13.55 -6.65
CA TYR A 37 -2.64 -14.01 -5.31
C TYR A 37 -2.41 -12.87 -4.32
N SER A 38 -2.46 -11.63 -4.79
CA SER A 38 -2.24 -10.41 -3.99
C SER A 38 -0.90 -10.44 -3.25
N CYS A 39 0.17 -10.76 -3.99
CA CYS A 39 1.50 -10.98 -3.44
C CYS A 39 2.14 -9.67 -2.98
N MET A 40 2.18 -9.45 -1.69
CA MET A 40 2.91 -8.33 -1.09
C MET A 40 4.42 -8.47 -1.36
N GLY A 41 5.08 -7.34 -1.63
CA GLY A 41 6.49 -7.31 -2.02
C GLY A 41 6.74 -7.38 -3.53
N TYR A 42 5.71 -7.67 -4.33
CA TYR A 42 5.78 -7.69 -5.79
C TYR A 42 6.15 -6.31 -6.39
N GLU A 43 5.68 -5.24 -5.77
CA GLU A 43 5.62 -3.91 -6.34
C GLU A 43 7.01 -3.37 -6.74
N VAL A 44 8.00 -3.49 -5.86
CA VAL A 44 9.35 -2.93 -6.10
C VAL A 44 10.05 -3.67 -7.24
N ALA A 45 10.05 -4.99 -7.22
CA ALA A 45 10.65 -5.82 -8.26
C ALA A 45 9.96 -5.64 -9.62
N ALA A 46 8.61 -5.62 -9.61
CA ALA A 46 7.82 -5.42 -10.83
C ALA A 46 8.06 -4.05 -11.46
N THR A 47 8.26 -3.01 -10.63
CA THR A 47 8.58 -1.66 -11.12
C THR A 47 9.88 -1.66 -11.93
N LEU A 48 10.90 -2.38 -11.50
CA LEU A 48 12.12 -2.57 -12.28
C LEU A 48 11.85 -3.30 -13.59
N GLY A 49 11.05 -4.38 -13.54
CA GLY A 49 10.66 -5.14 -14.73
C GLY A 49 9.95 -4.28 -15.78
N VAL A 50 9.00 -3.45 -15.34
CA VAL A 50 8.30 -2.50 -16.23
C VAL A 50 9.28 -1.46 -16.77
N LYS A 51 10.20 -0.94 -15.95
CA LYS A 51 11.21 0.04 -16.42
C LYS A 51 12.18 -0.53 -17.46
N PHE A 52 12.41 -1.84 -17.46
CA PHE A 52 13.15 -2.50 -18.55
C PHE A 52 12.33 -2.57 -19.84
N ALA A 53 11.04 -2.84 -19.73
CA ALA A 53 10.13 -2.91 -20.89
C ALA A 53 9.79 -1.52 -21.46
N GLU A 54 9.80 -0.51 -20.60
CA GLU A 54 9.41 0.87 -20.90
C GLU A 54 10.52 1.85 -20.47
N PRO A 55 11.70 1.83 -21.11
CA PRO A 55 12.88 2.55 -20.63
C PRO A 55 12.73 4.07 -20.60
N ASP A 56 11.90 4.63 -21.46
CA ASP A 56 11.73 6.08 -21.62
C ASP A 56 10.57 6.63 -20.77
N ASN A 57 9.70 5.76 -20.24
CA ASN A 57 8.53 6.18 -19.48
C ASN A 57 8.82 6.36 -17.99
N GLU A 58 8.06 7.25 -17.36
CA GLU A 58 8.01 7.34 -15.91
C GLU A 58 7.23 6.14 -15.33
N VAL A 59 7.83 5.49 -14.35
CA VAL A 59 7.27 4.30 -13.70
C VAL A 59 7.17 4.55 -12.20
N TYR A 60 6.01 4.29 -11.64
CA TYR A 60 5.69 4.53 -10.24
C TYR A 60 5.30 3.23 -9.54
N CYS A 61 6.04 2.90 -8.50
CA CYS A 61 5.68 1.87 -7.52
C CYS A 61 4.78 2.50 -6.46
N VAL A 62 3.55 2.03 -6.32
CA VAL A 62 2.63 2.45 -5.25
C VAL A 62 2.50 1.31 -4.26
N VAL A 63 3.13 1.44 -3.10
CA VAL A 63 3.33 0.34 -2.15
C VAL A 63 3.03 0.76 -0.71
N GLY A 64 2.40 -0.11 0.07
CA GLY A 64 2.25 0.09 1.51
C GLY A 64 3.55 -0.22 2.25
N ASP A 65 3.73 0.40 3.42
CA ASP A 65 4.90 0.21 4.28
C ASP A 65 5.19 -1.26 4.63
N SER A 66 4.16 -2.03 4.92
CA SER A 66 4.28 -3.46 5.21
C SER A 66 4.72 -4.28 4.01
N SER A 67 4.19 -3.99 2.82
CA SER A 67 4.59 -4.63 1.56
C SER A 67 6.03 -4.25 1.18
N PHE A 68 6.38 -2.96 1.31
CA PHE A 68 7.72 -2.47 1.07
C PHE A 68 8.76 -3.20 1.94
N GLN A 69 8.48 -3.41 3.22
CA GLN A 69 9.39 -4.13 4.13
C GLN A 69 9.63 -5.58 3.73
N MET A 70 8.73 -6.22 2.98
CA MET A 70 8.89 -7.62 2.59
C MET A 70 9.97 -7.82 1.54
N LEU A 71 10.13 -6.89 0.58
CA LEU A 71 11.06 -7.06 -0.54
C LEU A 71 11.73 -5.75 -1.01
N HIS A 72 11.96 -4.79 -0.11
CA HIS A 72 12.68 -3.56 -0.48
C HIS A 72 14.15 -3.81 -0.89
N SER A 73 14.69 -4.98 -0.59
CA SER A 73 16.05 -5.37 -1.03
C SER A 73 16.25 -5.31 -2.54
N GLU A 74 15.17 -5.42 -3.34
CA GLU A 74 15.22 -5.28 -4.79
C GLU A 74 15.61 -3.86 -5.26
N ILE A 75 15.60 -2.88 -4.37
CA ILE A 75 16.19 -1.55 -4.62
C ILE A 75 17.67 -1.69 -4.99
N MET A 76 18.39 -2.65 -4.42
CA MET A 76 19.78 -2.91 -4.78
C MET A 76 19.91 -3.25 -6.28
N THR A 77 18.98 -4.06 -6.82
CA THR A 77 18.95 -4.38 -8.24
C THR A 77 18.62 -3.14 -9.09
N ILE A 78 17.68 -2.30 -8.64
CA ILE A 78 17.36 -1.02 -9.31
C ILE A 78 18.60 -0.13 -9.41
N MET A 79 19.36 -0.01 -8.33
CA MET A 79 20.58 0.79 -8.28
C MET A 79 21.68 0.19 -9.16
N GLN A 80 21.86 -1.13 -9.12
CA GLN A 80 22.84 -1.85 -9.95
C GLN A 80 22.56 -1.63 -11.44
N GLU A 81 21.30 -1.66 -11.84
CA GLU A 81 20.85 -1.45 -13.22
C GLU A 81 20.71 0.04 -13.60
N ARG A 82 20.98 0.94 -12.66
CA ARG A 82 20.89 2.41 -12.85
C ARG A 82 19.57 2.85 -13.48
N LYS A 83 18.47 2.27 -13.01
CA LYS A 83 17.13 2.58 -13.53
C LYS A 83 16.45 3.64 -12.67
N LYS A 84 15.98 4.70 -13.32
CA LYS A 84 15.17 5.71 -12.69
C LYS A 84 13.74 5.20 -12.55
N VAL A 85 13.28 5.03 -11.31
CA VAL A 85 11.91 4.68 -10.93
C VAL A 85 11.49 5.53 -9.74
N ASN A 86 10.19 5.64 -9.49
CA ASN A 86 9.64 6.40 -8.37
C ASN A 86 8.91 5.43 -7.42
N ILE A 87 9.36 5.32 -6.18
CA ILE A 87 8.79 4.41 -5.16
C ILE A 87 8.04 5.23 -4.13
N LEU A 88 6.70 5.16 -4.14
CA LEU A 88 5.81 5.84 -3.21
C LEU A 88 5.41 4.88 -2.10
N VAL A 89 6.02 5.02 -0.93
CA VAL A 89 5.73 4.21 0.26
C VAL A 89 4.65 4.90 1.09
N PHE A 90 3.46 4.31 1.16
CA PHE A 90 2.35 4.78 1.98
C PHE A 90 2.50 4.21 3.40
N ASP A 91 3.08 5.00 4.29
CA ASP A 91 3.35 4.65 5.68
C ASP A 91 2.12 4.90 6.56
N ASN A 92 1.38 3.85 6.83
CA ASN A 92 0.27 3.83 7.79
C ASN A 92 0.60 3.03 9.06
N CYS A 93 1.87 2.70 9.27
CA CYS A 93 2.41 1.94 10.40
C CYS A 93 1.84 0.52 10.52
N GLY A 94 1.63 -0.19 9.39
CA GLY A 94 1.21 -1.59 9.45
C GLY A 94 0.48 -2.15 8.25
N PHE A 95 -0.16 -3.28 8.46
CA PHE A 95 -0.98 -4.01 7.49
C PHE A 95 -2.40 -3.42 7.45
N GLY A 96 -2.54 -2.19 6.95
CA GLY A 96 -3.76 -1.39 7.08
C GLY A 96 -5.03 -2.08 6.57
N CYS A 97 -4.96 -2.80 5.45
CA CYS A 97 -6.10 -3.55 4.90
C CYS A 97 -6.57 -4.64 5.86
N ILE A 98 -5.65 -5.46 6.37
CA ILE A 98 -5.97 -6.54 7.31
C ILE A 98 -6.45 -5.98 8.65
N ASN A 99 -5.82 -4.90 9.13
CA ASN A 99 -6.27 -4.21 10.35
C ASN A 99 -7.72 -3.74 10.23
N ASN A 100 -8.10 -3.14 9.10
CA ASN A 100 -9.47 -2.71 8.85
C ASN A 100 -10.45 -3.90 8.83
N LEU A 101 -10.08 -5.03 8.23
CA LEU A 101 -10.89 -6.25 8.27
C LEU A 101 -11.07 -6.76 9.71
N GLU A 102 -10.02 -6.81 10.51
CA GLU A 102 -10.08 -7.21 11.92
C GLU A 102 -11.02 -6.30 12.72
N MET A 103 -10.90 -4.98 12.54
CA MET A 103 -11.75 -4.01 13.23
C MET A 103 -13.21 -4.16 12.84
N ASN A 104 -13.51 -4.27 11.55
CA ASN A 104 -14.87 -4.42 11.03
C ASN A 104 -15.54 -5.73 11.47
N HIS A 105 -14.75 -6.79 11.71
CA HIS A 105 -15.23 -8.07 12.19
C HIS A 105 -15.24 -8.19 13.72
N GLY A 106 -15.05 -7.08 14.45
CA GLY A 106 -15.10 -7.04 15.90
C GLY A 106 -13.95 -7.73 16.62
N ILE A 107 -12.91 -8.11 15.87
CA ILE A 107 -11.71 -8.78 16.42
C ILE A 107 -10.86 -7.78 17.21
N GLY A 108 -10.75 -6.56 16.72
CA GLY A 108 -9.81 -5.54 17.16
C GLY A 108 -8.45 -5.75 16.52
N SER A 109 -7.54 -4.81 16.71
CA SER A 109 -6.20 -4.86 16.12
C SER A 109 -5.36 -5.95 16.80
N ILE A 110 -4.93 -6.95 16.04
CA ILE A 110 -4.09 -8.06 16.53
C ILE A 110 -2.86 -8.21 15.65
N ALA A 111 -1.71 -7.67 16.10
CA ALA A 111 -0.41 -7.78 15.43
C ALA A 111 -0.39 -7.26 13.96
N THR A 112 -1.32 -6.43 13.58
CA THR A 112 -1.43 -5.82 12.25
C THR A 112 -0.95 -4.38 12.20
N GLU A 113 -0.55 -3.82 13.34
CA GLU A 113 0.11 -2.53 13.46
C GLU A 113 1.56 -2.70 13.93
N PHE A 114 2.46 -1.88 13.45
CA PHE A 114 3.85 -1.85 13.92
C PHE A 114 3.92 -1.12 15.27
N ARG A 115 3.80 -1.86 16.35
CA ARG A 115 3.80 -1.34 17.72
C ARG A 115 4.89 -1.96 18.57
N TYR A 116 5.40 -1.19 19.51
CA TYR A 116 6.24 -1.75 20.56
C TYR A 116 5.46 -2.77 21.39
N THR A 117 6.15 -3.82 21.82
CA THR A 117 5.56 -4.82 22.71
C THR A 117 5.63 -4.40 24.18
N ASP A 118 4.64 -4.78 24.96
CA ASP A 118 4.67 -4.72 26.44
C ASP A 118 5.33 -5.95 27.07
N GLY A 119 5.96 -6.79 26.24
CA GLY A 119 6.53 -8.08 26.65
C GLY A 119 5.58 -9.27 26.49
N LYS A 120 4.32 -9.04 26.13
CA LYS A 120 3.30 -10.08 25.88
C LYS A 120 2.66 -9.92 24.50
N LYS A 121 2.37 -8.69 24.11
CA LYS A 121 1.71 -8.38 22.83
C LYS A 121 2.15 -7.01 22.31
N PRO A 122 2.09 -6.76 20.99
CA PRO A 122 2.37 -5.46 20.40
C PRO A 122 1.20 -4.50 20.63
N CYS A 123 1.20 -3.78 21.75
CA CYS A 123 0.12 -2.85 22.13
C CYS A 123 0.61 -1.48 22.61
N GLY A 124 1.93 -1.23 22.54
CA GLY A 124 2.53 0.06 22.86
C GLY A 124 2.35 1.09 21.75
N ASP A 125 3.17 2.13 21.75
CA ASP A 125 3.18 3.16 20.73
C ASP A 125 3.55 2.59 19.35
N LEU A 126 3.11 3.28 18.28
CA LEU A 126 3.50 2.96 16.91
C LEU A 126 5.03 3.14 16.74
N ILE A 127 5.65 2.26 15.98
CA ILE A 127 7.07 2.32 15.66
C ILE A 127 7.27 3.31 14.50
N PRO A 128 7.95 4.44 14.71
CA PRO A 128 8.17 5.43 13.67
C PRO A 128 9.32 4.98 12.75
N VAL A 129 9.00 4.29 11.66
CA VAL A 129 9.99 3.93 10.65
C VAL A 129 10.26 5.13 9.73
N ASP A 130 11.52 5.36 9.42
CA ASP A 130 11.96 6.38 8.47
C ASP A 130 12.35 5.69 7.15
N TYR A 131 11.38 5.59 6.24
CA TYR A 131 11.59 4.93 4.94
C TYR A 131 12.48 5.77 4.01
N ALA A 132 12.50 7.10 4.19
CA ALA A 132 13.41 7.96 3.45
C ALA A 132 14.86 7.59 3.76
N LYS A 133 15.23 7.37 5.03
CA LYS A 133 16.58 6.92 5.41
C LYS A 133 16.93 5.53 4.88
N ILE A 134 15.95 4.64 4.76
CA ILE A 134 16.17 3.35 4.11
C ILE A 134 16.55 3.56 2.64
N GLY A 135 15.82 4.42 1.93
CA GLY A 135 16.14 4.80 0.55
C GLY A 135 17.50 5.47 0.41
N GLU A 136 17.84 6.40 1.29
CA GLU A 136 19.16 7.06 1.36
C GLU A 136 20.28 6.04 1.53
N GLY A 137 20.08 5.01 2.37
CA GLY A 137 21.05 3.94 2.59
C GLY A 137 21.35 3.13 1.33
N TYR A 138 20.41 3.06 0.39
CA TYR A 138 20.62 2.48 -0.95
C TYR A 138 21.18 3.49 -1.96
N GLY A 139 21.20 4.77 -1.65
CA GLY A 139 21.67 5.84 -2.54
C GLY A 139 20.58 6.46 -3.42
N LEU A 140 19.31 6.32 -3.07
CA LEU A 140 18.19 6.95 -3.76
C LEU A 140 18.08 8.44 -3.40
N LYS A 141 17.48 9.21 -4.29
CA LYS A 141 16.91 10.52 -3.91
C LYS A 141 15.64 10.31 -3.10
N THR A 142 15.53 10.90 -1.93
CA THR A 142 14.41 10.65 -1.02
C THR A 142 13.65 11.90 -0.63
N TYR A 143 12.38 11.71 -0.30
CA TYR A 143 11.47 12.75 0.14
C TYR A 143 10.61 12.20 1.29
N THR A 144 10.38 13.00 2.32
CA THR A 144 9.38 12.71 3.36
C THR A 144 8.23 13.70 3.22
N CYS A 145 7.02 13.19 2.99
CA CYS A 145 5.84 14.01 2.73
C CYS A 145 4.76 13.73 3.78
N LYS A 146 4.28 14.77 4.43
CA LYS A 146 3.18 14.76 5.42
C LYS A 146 1.95 15.49 4.92
N THR A 147 2.09 16.25 3.84
CA THR A 147 1.03 17.06 3.23
C THR A 147 1.01 16.85 1.72
N ILE A 148 -0.13 17.16 1.09
CA ILE A 148 -0.26 17.09 -0.37
C ILE A 148 0.70 18.09 -1.04
N ALA A 149 0.86 19.30 -0.50
CA ALA A 149 1.77 20.28 -1.06
C ALA A 149 3.24 19.82 -1.07
N GLU A 150 3.68 19.11 -0.01
CA GLU A 150 5.01 18.49 0.03
C GLU A 150 5.15 17.39 -1.02
N LEU A 151 4.11 16.56 -1.21
CA LEU A 151 4.10 15.52 -2.23
C LEU A 151 4.15 16.13 -3.65
N GLU A 152 3.38 17.17 -3.92
CA GLU A 152 3.39 17.87 -5.19
C GLU A 152 4.78 18.41 -5.52
N ALA A 153 5.39 19.11 -4.58
CA ALA A 153 6.76 19.64 -4.73
C ALA A 153 7.79 18.51 -4.94
N ALA A 154 7.66 17.42 -4.22
CA ALA A 154 8.55 16.26 -4.33
C ALA A 154 8.41 15.57 -5.71
N LEU A 155 7.19 15.41 -6.22
CA LEU A 155 6.95 14.82 -7.54
C LEU A 155 7.53 15.69 -8.66
N GLU A 156 7.39 17.02 -8.57
CA GLU A 156 7.99 17.95 -9.54
C GLU A 156 9.53 17.95 -9.49
N ASP A 157 10.12 17.77 -8.31
CA ASP A 157 11.58 17.63 -8.19
C ASP A 157 12.06 16.27 -8.72
N ALA A 158 11.32 15.20 -8.45
CA ALA A 158 11.65 13.85 -8.89
C ALA A 158 11.71 13.71 -10.42
N LYS A 159 10.90 14.47 -11.17
CA LYS A 159 10.98 14.51 -12.64
C LYS A 159 12.33 14.98 -13.16
N LYS A 160 13.08 15.75 -12.36
CA LYS A 160 14.39 16.29 -12.73
C LYS A 160 15.55 15.36 -12.35
N GLN A 161 15.25 14.29 -11.61
CA GLN A 161 16.27 13.35 -11.14
C GLN A 161 16.55 12.29 -12.20
N GLU A 162 17.81 11.90 -12.28
CA GLU A 162 18.28 10.82 -13.16
C GLU A 162 18.41 9.47 -12.42
N ILE A 163 18.27 9.49 -11.09
CA ILE A 163 18.34 8.31 -10.21
C ILE A 163 16.97 7.94 -9.67
N ALA A 164 16.86 6.74 -9.15
CA ALA A 164 15.63 6.29 -8.50
C ALA A 164 15.28 7.18 -7.31
N CYS A 165 13.97 7.42 -7.14
CA CYS A 165 13.42 8.25 -6.07
C CYS A 165 12.55 7.42 -5.13
N LEU A 166 12.60 7.72 -3.83
CA LEU A 166 11.70 7.15 -2.82
C LEU A 166 10.98 8.27 -2.08
N PHE A 167 9.67 8.11 -1.95
CA PHE A 167 8.78 9.02 -1.24
C PHE A 167 8.24 8.31 -0.01
N ASP A 168 8.60 8.79 1.17
CA ASP A 168 8.04 8.34 2.44
C ASP A 168 6.79 9.17 2.76
N LEU A 169 5.63 8.62 2.40
CA LEU A 169 4.34 9.29 2.53
C LEU A 169 3.69 8.95 3.86
N LYS A 170 3.72 9.86 4.81
CA LYS A 170 3.10 9.68 6.13
C LYS A 170 1.60 9.86 6.04
N VAL A 171 0.87 8.75 6.03
CA VAL A 171 -0.60 8.73 5.99
C VAL A 171 -1.20 8.41 7.36
N ILE A 172 -2.46 8.77 7.56
CA ILE A 172 -3.14 8.53 8.83
C ILE A 172 -3.43 7.03 8.99
N PRO A 173 -2.96 6.39 10.08
CA PRO A 173 -3.26 4.99 10.37
C PRO A 173 -4.77 4.75 10.51
N LYS A 174 -5.22 3.53 10.19
CA LYS A 174 -6.62 3.09 10.32
C LYS A 174 -7.64 3.88 9.48
N THR A 175 -7.17 4.55 8.44
CA THR A 175 -8.06 5.21 7.49
C THR A 175 -8.23 4.39 6.22
N MET A 176 -9.40 4.53 5.60
CA MET A 176 -9.71 4.02 4.27
C MET A 176 -10.35 5.15 3.47
N THR A 177 -10.27 5.07 2.15
CA THR A 177 -11.08 5.94 1.29
C THR A 177 -12.56 5.59 1.45
N ASP A 178 -13.38 6.59 1.68
CA ASP A 178 -14.84 6.44 1.74
C ASP A 178 -15.45 6.09 0.37
N GLY A 179 -16.70 5.71 0.38
CA GLY A 179 -17.51 5.60 -0.83
C GLY A 179 -17.34 4.30 -1.61
N TYR A 180 -16.90 3.22 -0.98
CA TYR A 180 -17.04 1.90 -1.60
C TYR A 180 -18.52 1.48 -1.69
N GLU A 181 -19.37 1.93 -0.77
CA GLU A 181 -20.79 1.61 -0.69
C GLU A 181 -21.08 0.13 -0.99
N SER A 182 -20.13 -0.73 -0.65
CA SER A 182 -20.14 -2.14 -0.96
C SER A 182 -19.94 -2.95 0.30
N TRP A 183 -20.65 -4.04 0.35
CA TRP A 183 -20.51 -5.03 1.40
C TRP A 183 -19.52 -6.12 0.97
N TRP A 184 -18.65 -6.50 1.86
CA TRP A 184 -17.63 -7.53 1.59
C TRP A 184 -18.03 -8.85 2.25
N ASN A 185 -18.25 -9.88 1.45
CA ASN A 185 -18.50 -11.23 1.93
C ASN A 185 -17.20 -11.88 2.44
N VAL A 186 -16.72 -11.41 3.58
CA VAL A 186 -15.54 -11.97 4.24
C VAL A 186 -16.00 -12.95 5.31
N GLY A 187 -15.34 -14.10 5.41
CA GLY A 187 -15.64 -15.11 6.44
C GLY A 187 -15.46 -14.55 7.85
N ILE A 188 -16.40 -14.88 8.72
CA ILE A 188 -16.39 -14.48 10.13
C ILE A 188 -16.60 -15.68 11.02
N ALA A 189 -15.96 -15.69 12.21
CA ALA A 189 -16.08 -16.78 13.19
C ALA A 189 -17.47 -16.81 13.84
N THR A 190 -18.32 -17.76 13.45
CA THR A 190 -19.68 -17.93 13.99
C THR A 190 -19.69 -18.45 15.43
N THR A 191 -18.62 -19.10 15.86
CA THR A 191 -18.49 -19.76 17.19
C THR A 191 -17.58 -19.02 18.16
N SER A 192 -17.25 -17.73 17.86
CA SER A 192 -16.39 -16.94 18.73
C SER A 192 -17.03 -16.72 20.10
N SER A 193 -16.23 -16.84 21.16
CA SER A 193 -16.64 -16.44 22.50
C SER A 193 -16.74 -14.92 22.68
N LYS A 194 -16.11 -14.15 21.78
CA LYS A 194 -16.07 -12.68 21.85
C LYS A 194 -17.38 -12.09 21.34
N GLU A 195 -18.05 -11.29 22.17
CA GLU A 195 -19.38 -10.71 21.84
C GLU A 195 -19.32 -9.79 20.62
N SER A 196 -18.27 -8.96 20.48
CA SER A 196 -18.12 -8.07 19.33
C SER A 196 -18.01 -8.84 17.99
N VAL A 197 -17.38 -10.01 17.99
CA VAL A 197 -17.29 -10.87 16.79
C VAL A 197 -18.66 -11.50 16.49
N ARG A 198 -19.40 -11.95 17.49
CA ARG A 198 -20.77 -12.47 17.29
C ARG A 198 -21.71 -11.41 16.75
N LYS A 199 -21.61 -10.16 17.25
CA LYS A 199 -22.38 -9.02 16.73
C LYS A 199 -22.03 -8.74 15.27
N ALA A 200 -20.76 -8.71 14.91
CA ALA A 200 -20.33 -8.51 13.52
C ALA A 200 -20.79 -9.66 12.62
N CYS A 201 -20.87 -10.90 13.13
CA CYS A 201 -21.42 -12.05 12.40
C CYS A 201 -22.87 -11.84 11.97
N VAL A 202 -23.70 -11.23 12.81
CA VAL A 202 -25.09 -10.91 12.45
C VAL A 202 -25.14 -10.00 11.23
N GLY A 203 -24.33 -8.93 11.21
CA GLY A 203 -24.26 -8.01 10.07
C GLY A 203 -23.79 -8.69 8.77
N VAL A 204 -22.85 -9.64 8.86
CA VAL A 204 -22.43 -10.43 7.70
C VAL A 204 -23.56 -11.32 7.18
N LEU A 205 -24.33 -11.95 8.07
CA LEU A 205 -25.47 -12.79 7.68
C LEU A 205 -26.60 -11.96 7.04
N GLU A 206 -26.85 -10.76 7.55
CA GLU A 206 -27.80 -9.82 6.96
C GLU A 206 -27.36 -9.40 5.56
N GLY A 207 -26.11 -8.95 5.40
CA GLY A 207 -25.56 -8.59 4.10
C GLY A 207 -25.60 -9.74 3.07
N ARG A 208 -25.42 -11.00 3.50
CA ARG A 208 -25.57 -12.17 2.63
C ARG A 208 -27.00 -12.37 2.14
N ARG A 209 -28.02 -12.05 2.97
CA ARG A 209 -29.43 -12.15 2.57
C ARG A 209 -29.83 -11.08 1.56
N GLU A 210 -29.18 -9.92 1.61
CA GLU A 210 -29.42 -8.79 0.72
C GLU A 210 -28.56 -8.87 -0.57
N ALA A 211 -27.52 -9.70 -0.59
CA ALA A 211 -26.68 -9.90 -1.75
C ALA A 211 -27.47 -10.56 -2.89
N ARG A 212 -27.12 -10.15 -4.12
CA ARG A 212 -27.73 -10.80 -5.31
C ARG A 212 -27.25 -12.25 -5.41
N ASP A 213 -28.18 -13.14 -5.69
CA ASP A 213 -27.85 -14.50 -6.16
C ASP A 213 -27.31 -14.41 -7.58
N TYR A 214 -26.14 -15.02 -7.82
CA TYR A 214 -25.51 -15.12 -9.12
C TYR A 214 -25.69 -16.54 -9.66
#